data_85c5d1851f441a931c668e1e655bee95
#
_entry.id   85c5d1851f441a931c668e1e655bee95
#
_cell.length_a   1.000
_cell.length_b   1.000
_cell.length_c   1.000
_cell.angle_alpha   90.00
_cell.angle_beta   90.00
_cell.angle_gamma   90.00
#
_symmetry.space_group_name_H-M   'P 1'
#
loop_
_entity.id
_entity.type
_entity.pdbx_description
1 polymer ?
#
loop_
_entity_poly.entity_id
_entity_poly.type
_entity_poly.pdbx_seq_one_letter_code
_entity_poly.pdbx_strand_id
1 'polypeptide(L)'
;RDVIRYLRKFRNAVVVIYLDDRTIDSPLFSSHIRDIALLHEAGLRVLIIPGARKRIDEVLFSAGISSVYRDNIRVTEESAMPLIKMAAFDVSNVVMTSLAANGITAVIGNWVRSRSKGIIDGFDFGTAGEIDRIHSDSIRTVLDSGFIPIFPCIGWNSVGRPYNISSVLLAYQVAVSLKADKLFYMLDISSINSADYSVPENFAQTESGDIPAMNLEETDEFLSLNANAPDEILSVVRTARSACADGVTRAHIVTGRLDGVLPCEIFSDLG
;
A
#
# COMPACT_ATOMS: atom_id res chain seq x y z
N ARG A 1 -28.03 14.09 8.74
CA ARG A 1 -28.66 12.74 8.75
C ARG A 1 -27.91 11.75 7.88
N ASP A 2 -27.42 12.16 6.71
CA ASP A 2 -26.72 11.28 5.77
C ASP A 2 -25.36 10.81 6.29
N VAL A 3 -24.56 11.67 6.92
CA VAL A 3 -23.27 11.31 7.54
C VAL A 3 -23.43 10.21 8.60
N ILE A 4 -24.47 10.30 9.46
CA ILE A 4 -24.71 9.28 10.50
C ILE A 4 -25.12 7.93 9.87
N ARG A 5 -25.87 7.96 8.78
CA ARG A 5 -26.24 6.76 8.03
C ARG A 5 -25.02 6.11 7.38
N TYR A 6 -24.14 6.92 6.82
CA TYR A 6 -22.86 6.48 6.24
C TYR A 6 -21.94 5.87 7.29
N LEU A 7 -21.75 6.54 8.42
CA LEU A 7 -20.93 6.04 9.53
C LEU A 7 -21.44 4.68 10.04
N ARG A 8 -22.78 4.47 10.08
CA ARG A 8 -23.34 3.15 10.42
C ARG A 8 -23.09 2.08 9.38
N LYS A 9 -23.10 2.45 8.09
CA LYS A 9 -22.86 1.53 6.98
C LYS A 9 -21.41 1.03 6.97
N PHE A 10 -20.44 1.91 7.29
CA PHE A 10 -19.00 1.60 7.26
C PHE A 10 -18.43 1.19 8.62
N ARG A 11 -19.25 1.13 9.66
CA ARG A 11 -18.80 0.65 10.97
C ARG A 11 -18.29 -0.79 10.86
N ASN A 12 -17.08 -1.04 11.38
CA ASN A 12 -16.35 -2.29 11.28
C ASN A 12 -15.87 -2.66 9.86
N ALA A 13 -16.05 -1.80 8.86
CA ALA A 13 -15.45 -2.01 7.55
C ALA A 13 -13.92 -2.08 7.67
N VAL A 14 -13.32 -3.07 7.01
CA VAL A 14 -11.88 -3.25 6.98
C VAL A 14 -11.30 -2.44 5.82
N VAL A 15 -10.40 -1.52 6.13
CA VAL A 15 -9.76 -0.61 5.19
C VAL A 15 -8.25 -0.76 5.29
N VAL A 16 -7.63 -1.18 4.20
CA VAL A 16 -6.17 -1.29 4.08
C VAL A 16 -5.65 -0.08 3.32
N ILE A 17 -4.68 0.62 3.89
CA ILE A 17 -4.09 1.83 3.31
C ILE A 17 -2.59 1.62 3.11
N TYR A 18 -2.17 1.59 1.84
CA TYR A 18 -0.78 1.74 1.47
C TYR A 18 -0.43 3.23 1.43
N LEU A 19 0.63 3.62 2.13
CA LEU A 19 1.19 4.98 2.10
C LEU A 19 2.56 4.95 1.43
N ASP A 20 2.68 5.59 0.28
CA ASP A 20 3.99 5.82 -0.35
C ASP A 20 4.86 6.69 0.59
N ASP A 21 6.12 6.33 0.76
CA ASP A 21 7.02 7.08 1.65
C ASP A 21 7.30 8.51 1.17
N ARG A 22 7.14 8.79 -0.12
CA ARG A 22 7.14 10.16 -0.65
C ARG A 22 5.95 10.98 -0.14
N THR A 23 4.80 10.35 0.04
CA THR A 23 3.62 10.96 0.69
C THR A 23 3.86 11.17 2.18
N ILE A 24 4.55 10.24 2.84
CA ILE A 24 4.94 10.36 4.26
C ILE A 24 5.87 11.56 4.47
N ASP A 25 6.77 11.83 3.54
CA ASP A 25 7.68 12.99 3.57
C ASP A 25 7.01 14.31 3.13
N SER A 26 5.76 14.28 2.68
CA SER A 26 5.06 15.45 2.16
C SER A 26 4.53 16.36 3.26
N PRO A 27 4.31 17.66 2.97
CA PRO A 27 3.68 18.60 3.92
C PRO A 27 2.25 18.19 4.33
N LEU A 28 1.56 17.36 3.52
CA LEU A 28 0.19 16.90 3.80
C LEU A 28 0.14 15.67 4.69
N PHE A 29 1.28 15.05 5.02
CA PHE A 29 1.30 13.83 5.82
C PHE A 29 0.53 13.95 7.14
N SER A 30 0.73 15.05 7.88
CA SER A 30 0.00 15.29 9.13
C SER A 30 -1.52 15.38 8.93
N SER A 31 -1.97 15.89 7.78
CA SER A 31 -3.40 15.94 7.44
C SER A 31 -3.93 14.54 7.12
N HIS A 32 -3.21 13.76 6.33
CA HIS A 32 -3.58 12.38 6.04
C HIS A 32 -3.67 11.52 7.30
N ILE A 33 -2.76 11.70 8.26
CA ILE A 33 -2.83 10.99 9.54
C ILE A 33 -4.05 11.42 10.37
N ARG A 34 -4.43 12.70 10.36
CA ARG A 34 -5.68 13.15 11.01
C ARG A 34 -6.91 12.53 10.36
N ASP A 35 -6.93 12.43 9.04
CA ASP A 35 -8.00 11.76 8.31
C ASP A 35 -8.11 10.29 8.71
N ILE A 36 -6.98 9.58 8.77
CA ILE A 36 -6.93 8.18 9.22
C ILE A 36 -7.43 8.04 10.65
N ALA A 37 -7.03 8.94 11.55
CA ALA A 37 -7.51 8.94 12.93
C ALA A 37 -9.03 9.13 13.00
N LEU A 38 -9.59 10.05 12.22
CA LEU A 38 -11.03 10.27 12.13
C LEU A 38 -11.78 9.03 11.62
N LEU A 39 -11.25 8.35 10.61
CA LEU A 39 -11.84 7.12 10.09
C LEU A 39 -11.85 6.01 11.15
N HIS A 40 -10.76 5.87 11.89
CA HIS A 40 -10.64 4.91 12.99
C HIS A 40 -11.63 5.22 14.12
N GLU A 41 -11.72 6.49 14.55
CA GLU A 41 -12.68 6.95 15.55
C GLU A 41 -14.13 6.76 15.10
N ALA A 42 -14.40 6.88 13.82
CA ALA A 42 -15.71 6.59 13.22
C ALA A 42 -16.08 5.09 13.21
N GLY A 43 -15.16 4.21 13.63
CA GLY A 43 -15.38 2.78 13.79
C GLY A 43 -14.91 1.92 12.61
N LEU A 44 -14.16 2.48 11.65
CA LEU A 44 -13.52 1.69 10.61
C LEU A 44 -12.31 0.94 11.19
N ARG A 45 -12.06 -0.24 10.69
CA ARG A 45 -10.90 -1.07 11.03
C ARG A 45 -9.79 -0.80 10.02
N VAL A 46 -8.88 0.09 10.39
CA VAL A 46 -7.80 0.57 9.51
C VAL A 46 -6.52 -0.21 9.75
N LEU A 47 -5.85 -0.61 8.66
CA LEU A 47 -4.51 -1.17 8.64
C LEU A 47 -3.64 -0.32 7.73
N ILE A 48 -2.37 -0.14 8.07
CA ILE A 48 -1.45 0.71 7.30
C ILE A 48 -0.22 -0.08 6.87
N ILE A 49 0.10 0.01 5.58
CA ILE A 49 1.31 -0.53 4.98
C ILE A 49 2.14 0.63 4.44
N PRO A 50 3.15 1.13 5.17
CA PRO A 50 4.04 2.15 4.68
C PRO A 50 4.97 1.61 3.60
N GLY A 51 5.11 2.32 2.49
CA GLY A 51 6.20 2.13 1.56
C GLY A 51 7.51 2.65 2.15
N ALA A 52 8.63 2.03 1.79
CA ALA A 52 9.94 2.42 2.27
C ALA A 52 11.00 2.46 1.17
N ARG A 53 10.60 2.47 -0.08
CA ARG A 53 11.51 2.36 -1.23
C ARG A 53 12.53 3.50 -1.28
N LYS A 54 12.05 4.74 -1.17
CA LYS A 54 12.89 5.94 -1.13
C LYS A 54 13.82 5.91 0.08
N ARG A 55 13.28 5.63 1.26
CA ARG A 55 14.05 5.58 2.51
C ARG A 55 15.14 4.51 2.48
N ILE A 56 14.84 3.33 1.94
CA ILE A 56 15.83 2.26 1.75
C ILE A 56 16.94 2.73 0.78
N ASP A 57 16.58 3.36 -0.34
CA ASP A 57 17.57 3.88 -1.29
C ASP A 57 18.49 4.92 -0.64
N GLU A 58 17.96 5.84 0.14
CA GLU A 58 18.72 6.86 0.88
C GLU A 58 19.69 6.22 1.89
N VAL A 59 19.23 5.25 2.66
CA VAL A 59 20.06 4.55 3.67
C VAL A 59 21.17 3.75 3.01
N LEU A 60 20.86 3.01 1.95
CA LEU A 60 21.85 2.23 1.20
C LEU A 60 22.88 3.16 0.53
N PHE A 61 22.44 4.23 -0.10
CA PHE A 61 23.32 5.23 -0.72
C PHE A 61 24.27 5.85 0.31
N SER A 62 23.78 6.20 1.50
CA SER A 62 24.59 6.74 2.60
C SER A 62 25.64 5.75 3.11
N ALA A 63 25.39 4.45 2.96
CA ALA A 63 26.31 3.37 3.29
C ALA A 63 27.24 2.99 2.11
N GLY A 64 27.17 3.70 0.98
CA GLY A 64 27.97 3.40 -0.22
C GLY A 64 27.47 2.18 -1.00
N ILE A 65 26.24 1.76 -0.79
CA ILE A 65 25.62 0.60 -1.46
C ILE A 65 24.67 1.11 -2.54
N SER A 66 24.87 0.70 -3.78
CA SER A 66 23.98 1.03 -4.89
C SER A 66 22.74 0.16 -4.87
N SER A 67 21.57 0.79 -5.00
CA SER A 67 20.31 0.05 -5.21
C SER A 67 20.25 -0.47 -6.64
N VAL A 68 20.00 -1.75 -6.79
CA VAL A 68 19.80 -2.41 -8.08
C VAL A 68 18.37 -2.95 -8.15
N TYR A 69 17.70 -2.69 -9.25
CA TYR A 69 16.34 -3.18 -9.52
C TYR A 69 16.32 -4.00 -10.79
N ARG A 70 15.55 -5.09 -10.78
CA ARG A 70 15.21 -5.87 -11.95
C ARG A 70 13.72 -6.17 -11.92
N ASP A 71 13.04 -5.89 -13.02
CA ASP A 71 11.57 -6.06 -13.11
C ASP A 71 10.81 -5.39 -11.95
N ASN A 72 11.24 -4.18 -11.61
CA ASN A 72 10.73 -3.38 -10.48
C ASN A 72 10.94 -4.01 -9.08
N ILE A 73 11.73 -5.06 -8.98
CA ILE A 73 12.10 -5.74 -7.73
C ILE A 73 13.52 -5.34 -7.34
N ARG A 74 13.70 -4.89 -6.10
CA ARG A 74 15.04 -4.64 -5.56
C ARG A 74 15.80 -5.95 -5.43
N VAL A 75 16.96 -6.02 -6.07
CA VAL A 75 17.93 -7.08 -5.79
C VAL A 75 18.56 -6.79 -4.44
N THR A 76 18.39 -7.72 -3.51
CA THR A 76 18.75 -7.50 -2.11
C THR A 76 19.84 -8.44 -1.67
N GLU A 77 21.06 -7.94 -1.55
CA GLU A 77 22.17 -8.72 -0.97
C GLU A 77 21.93 -8.91 0.53
N GLU A 78 22.36 -10.07 1.05
CA GLU A 78 22.20 -10.40 2.47
C GLU A 78 22.88 -9.37 3.39
N SER A 79 24.02 -8.84 3.00
CA SER A 79 24.77 -7.82 3.73
C SER A 79 24.03 -6.49 3.85
N ALA A 80 23.12 -6.16 2.93
CA ALA A 80 22.31 -4.95 2.94
C ALA A 80 21.07 -5.09 3.83
N MET A 81 20.68 -6.32 4.18
CA MET A 81 19.43 -6.60 4.89
C MET A 81 19.29 -5.89 6.25
N PRO A 82 20.32 -5.75 7.10
CA PRO A 82 20.24 -4.98 8.33
C PRO A 82 19.86 -3.51 8.10
N LEU A 83 20.41 -2.86 7.08
CA LEU A 83 20.12 -1.48 6.72
C LEU A 83 18.70 -1.33 6.16
N ILE A 84 18.28 -2.27 5.32
CA ILE A 84 16.94 -2.31 4.75
C ILE A 84 15.89 -2.47 5.85
N LYS A 85 16.12 -3.40 6.77
CA LYS A 85 15.26 -3.61 7.93
C LYS A 85 15.15 -2.34 8.79
N MET A 86 16.28 -1.69 9.08
CA MET A 86 16.30 -0.43 9.82
C MET A 86 15.46 0.64 9.13
N ALA A 87 15.63 0.83 7.83
CA ALA A 87 14.88 1.82 7.06
C ALA A 87 13.37 1.53 7.04
N ALA A 88 12.98 0.27 6.84
CA ALA A 88 11.57 -0.13 6.83
C ALA A 88 10.89 0.10 8.19
N PHE A 89 11.57 -0.19 9.28
CA PHE A 89 11.05 0.06 10.63
C PHE A 89 11.04 1.55 10.99
N ASP A 90 12.02 2.33 10.52
CA ASP A 90 12.05 3.78 10.71
C ASP A 90 10.81 4.45 10.11
N VAL A 91 10.46 4.14 8.85
CA VAL A 91 9.24 4.65 8.21
C VAL A 91 7.98 4.23 8.96
N SER A 92 7.91 2.97 9.38
CA SER A 92 6.77 2.47 10.18
C SER A 92 6.66 3.19 11.52
N ASN A 93 7.79 3.51 12.15
CA ASN A 93 7.83 4.27 13.40
C ASN A 93 7.38 5.72 13.22
N VAL A 94 7.70 6.36 12.10
CA VAL A 94 7.20 7.71 11.77
C VAL A 94 5.67 7.72 11.71
N VAL A 95 5.06 6.74 11.05
CA VAL A 95 3.61 6.59 10.99
C VAL A 95 3.03 6.33 12.39
N MET A 96 3.61 5.42 13.15
CA MET A 96 3.17 5.09 14.52
C MET A 96 3.22 6.31 15.43
N THR A 97 4.31 7.06 15.40
CA THR A 97 4.49 8.28 16.21
C THR A 97 3.45 9.35 15.85
N SER A 98 3.17 9.51 14.55
CA SER A 98 2.17 10.49 14.08
C SER A 98 0.75 10.09 14.49
N LEU A 99 0.41 8.80 14.48
CA LEU A 99 -0.85 8.29 15.01
C LEU A 99 -0.96 8.51 16.52
N ALA A 100 0.11 8.24 17.26
CA ALA A 100 0.15 8.48 18.72
C ALA A 100 -0.09 9.95 19.07
N ALA A 101 0.43 10.89 18.28
CA ALA A 101 0.18 12.32 18.42
C ALA A 101 -1.30 12.69 18.20
N ASN A 102 -2.08 11.83 17.55
CA ASN A 102 -3.53 11.95 17.35
C ASN A 102 -4.35 11.04 18.30
N GLY A 103 -3.75 10.53 19.36
CA GLY A 103 -4.42 9.70 20.37
C GLY A 103 -4.72 8.26 19.93
N ILE A 104 -4.15 7.80 18.84
CA ILE A 104 -4.37 6.46 18.30
C ILE A 104 -3.25 5.52 18.71
N THR A 105 -3.60 4.37 19.27
CA THR A 105 -2.65 3.28 19.51
C THR A 105 -2.45 2.46 18.25
N ALA A 106 -1.20 2.36 17.81
CA ALA A 106 -0.80 1.54 16.68
C ALA A 106 0.22 0.48 17.09
N VAL A 107 0.26 -0.64 16.38
CA VAL A 107 1.12 -1.79 16.66
C VAL A 107 1.87 -2.19 15.41
N ILE A 108 3.19 -2.23 15.49
CA ILE A 108 4.06 -2.80 14.46
C ILE A 108 4.29 -4.27 14.80
N GLY A 109 3.98 -5.18 13.88
CA GLY A 109 4.07 -6.61 14.14
C GLY A 109 4.75 -7.40 13.02
N ASN A 110 5.08 -8.66 13.32
CA ASN A 110 5.75 -9.60 12.43
C ASN A 110 4.78 -10.66 11.88
N TRP A 111 3.66 -10.21 11.34
CA TRP A 111 2.58 -11.10 10.88
C TRP A 111 2.78 -11.69 9.49
N VAL A 112 3.91 -11.41 8.86
CA VAL A 112 4.17 -11.81 7.47
C VAL A 112 5.19 -12.94 7.42
N ARG A 113 4.75 -14.12 7.02
CA ARG A 113 5.63 -15.22 6.67
C ARG A 113 6.11 -15.04 5.24
N SER A 114 7.41 -15.11 5.06
CA SER A 114 8.07 -14.98 3.76
C SER A 114 8.97 -16.14 3.44
N ARG A 115 9.27 -16.28 2.17
CA ARG A 115 10.32 -17.16 1.63
C ARG A 115 11.18 -16.39 0.64
N SER A 116 12.37 -16.90 0.35
CA SER A 116 13.23 -16.32 -0.68
C SER A 116 12.54 -16.33 -2.04
N LYS A 117 12.67 -15.25 -2.79
CA LYS A 117 12.32 -15.21 -4.21
C LYS A 117 13.23 -16.13 -5.03
N GLY A 118 14.48 -16.29 -4.58
CA GLY A 118 15.46 -17.19 -5.16
C GLY A 118 15.97 -16.72 -6.51
N ILE A 119 16.28 -17.71 -7.35
CA ILE A 119 16.78 -17.51 -8.71
C ILE A 119 15.62 -17.61 -9.69
N ILE A 120 15.38 -16.54 -10.46
CA ILE A 120 14.35 -16.46 -11.50
C ILE A 120 15.05 -16.15 -12.82
N ASP A 121 14.83 -16.97 -13.84
CA ASP A 121 15.44 -16.84 -15.16
C ASP A 121 16.98 -16.70 -15.11
N GLY A 122 17.61 -17.47 -14.22
CA GLY A 122 19.05 -17.47 -14.02
C GLY A 122 19.61 -16.29 -13.23
N PHE A 123 18.76 -15.43 -12.68
CA PHE A 123 19.14 -14.26 -11.89
C PHE A 123 18.76 -14.44 -10.42
N ASP A 124 19.75 -14.24 -9.52
CA ASP A 124 19.57 -14.34 -8.07
C ASP A 124 19.08 -13.00 -7.49
N PHE A 125 17.90 -13.01 -6.87
CA PHE A 125 17.34 -11.86 -6.18
C PHE A 125 17.78 -11.72 -4.72
N GLY A 126 18.61 -12.61 -4.23
CA GLY A 126 19.17 -12.59 -2.88
C GLY A 126 18.12 -12.75 -1.79
N THR A 127 18.07 -11.80 -0.86
CA THR A 127 17.07 -11.74 0.23
C THR A 127 15.81 -10.96 -0.14
N ALA A 128 15.55 -10.70 -1.42
CA ALA A 128 14.22 -10.32 -1.87
C ALA A 128 13.26 -11.49 -1.60
N GLY A 129 12.12 -11.17 -0.96
CA GLY A 129 11.17 -12.20 -0.52
C GLY A 129 9.87 -12.19 -1.28
N GLU A 130 9.21 -13.33 -1.23
CA GLU A 130 7.81 -13.50 -1.58
C GLU A 130 7.00 -13.70 -0.31
N ILE A 131 5.75 -13.22 -0.31
CA ILE A 131 4.83 -13.43 0.78
C ILE A 131 4.28 -14.86 0.67
N ASP A 132 4.51 -15.64 1.71
CA ASP A 132 4.05 -17.03 1.80
C ASP A 132 2.72 -17.12 2.57
N ARG A 133 2.61 -16.38 3.70
CA ARG A 133 1.43 -16.41 4.54
C ARG A 133 1.27 -15.11 5.35
N ILE A 134 0.03 -14.68 5.50
CA ILE A 134 -0.38 -13.62 6.44
C ILE A 134 -1.04 -14.24 7.66
N HIS A 135 -0.59 -13.87 8.87
CA HIS A 135 -1.15 -14.34 10.14
C HIS A 135 -2.43 -13.56 10.49
N SER A 136 -3.51 -13.82 9.76
CA SER A 136 -4.77 -13.07 9.84
C SER A 136 -5.41 -13.07 11.22
N ASP A 137 -5.35 -14.18 11.96
CA ASP A 137 -5.96 -14.29 13.30
C ASP A 137 -5.26 -13.35 14.31
N SER A 138 -3.94 -13.26 14.27
CA SER A 138 -3.19 -12.34 15.12
C SER A 138 -3.49 -10.87 14.77
N ILE A 139 -3.63 -10.56 13.48
CA ILE A 139 -3.99 -9.23 13.02
C ILE A 139 -5.41 -8.88 13.47
N ARG A 140 -6.37 -9.80 13.38
CA ARG A 140 -7.74 -9.59 13.87
C ARG A 140 -7.77 -9.31 15.36
N THR A 141 -6.94 -9.98 16.16
CA THR A 141 -6.81 -9.71 17.60
C THR A 141 -6.38 -8.25 17.86
N VAL A 142 -5.43 -7.73 17.09
CA VAL A 142 -5.00 -6.33 17.19
C VAL A 142 -6.14 -5.37 16.81
N LEU A 143 -6.85 -5.65 15.73
CA LEU A 143 -8.01 -4.86 15.29
C LEU A 143 -9.14 -4.90 16.32
N ASP A 144 -9.44 -6.05 16.90
CA ASP A 144 -10.48 -6.23 17.91
C ASP A 144 -10.14 -5.50 19.22
N SER A 145 -8.84 -5.27 19.49
CA SER A 145 -8.36 -4.44 20.60
C SER A 145 -8.51 -2.93 20.33
N GLY A 146 -8.97 -2.54 19.14
CA GLY A 146 -9.14 -1.13 18.75
C GLY A 146 -7.84 -0.45 18.33
N PHE A 147 -6.81 -1.21 17.95
CA PHE A 147 -5.51 -0.70 17.51
C PHE A 147 -5.38 -0.71 15.99
N ILE A 148 -4.48 0.12 15.47
CA ILE A 148 -4.12 0.13 14.05
C ILE A 148 -2.87 -0.72 13.84
N PRO A 149 -2.95 -1.84 13.11
CA PRO A 149 -1.78 -2.61 12.70
C PRO A 149 -0.97 -1.86 11.64
N ILE A 150 0.36 -1.81 11.80
CA ILE A 150 1.31 -1.25 10.84
C ILE A 150 2.24 -2.37 10.37
N PHE A 151 2.43 -2.46 9.06
CA PHE A 151 3.22 -3.51 8.41
C PHE A 151 4.48 -2.94 7.76
N PRO A 152 5.66 -3.06 8.36
CA PRO A 152 6.90 -2.79 7.64
C PRO A 152 7.06 -3.78 6.47
N CYS A 153 7.76 -3.37 5.42
CA CYS A 153 7.97 -4.19 4.22
C CYS A 153 9.01 -5.32 4.43
N ILE A 154 8.92 -5.98 5.56
CA ILE A 154 9.78 -7.10 5.97
C ILE A 154 8.90 -8.31 6.28
N GLY A 155 9.29 -9.44 5.72
CA GLY A 155 8.72 -10.73 6.08
C GLY A 155 9.79 -11.65 6.67
N TRP A 156 9.39 -12.66 7.42
CA TRP A 156 10.28 -13.61 8.07
C TRP A 156 9.97 -15.05 7.68
N ASN A 157 11.00 -15.85 7.50
CA ASN A 157 10.81 -17.29 7.34
C ASN A 157 10.59 -18.00 8.69
N SER A 158 10.47 -19.34 8.65
CA SER A 158 10.20 -20.15 9.84
C SER A 158 11.28 -20.13 10.91
N VAL A 159 12.51 -19.75 10.54
CA VAL A 159 13.65 -19.65 11.48
C VAL A 159 14.00 -18.19 11.82
N GLY A 160 13.10 -17.25 11.47
CA GLY A 160 13.25 -15.82 11.82
C GLY A 160 14.19 -15.04 10.90
N ARG A 161 14.59 -15.58 9.75
CA ARG A 161 15.40 -14.84 8.77
C ARG A 161 14.52 -13.80 8.07
N PRO A 162 14.94 -12.51 8.04
CA PRO A 162 14.17 -11.46 7.38
C PRO A 162 14.39 -11.44 5.87
N TYR A 163 13.34 -11.04 5.16
CA TYR A 163 13.34 -10.77 3.71
C TYR A 163 12.75 -9.41 3.41
N ASN A 164 13.30 -8.74 2.40
CA ASN A 164 12.74 -7.52 1.85
C ASN A 164 11.58 -7.88 0.91
N ILE A 165 10.38 -7.40 1.21
CA ILE A 165 9.17 -7.68 0.44
C ILE A 165 8.58 -6.40 -0.16
N SER A 166 7.82 -6.53 -1.25
CA SER A 166 7.11 -5.41 -1.85
C SER A 166 5.96 -4.93 -0.96
N SER A 167 5.98 -3.67 -0.55
CA SER A 167 4.89 -3.06 0.22
C SER A 167 3.58 -3.01 -0.58
N VAL A 168 3.66 -2.80 -1.89
CA VAL A 168 2.47 -2.79 -2.78
C VAL A 168 1.81 -4.16 -2.82
N LEU A 169 2.60 -5.24 -2.99
CA LEU A 169 2.09 -6.62 -2.94
C LEU A 169 1.64 -6.99 -1.53
N LEU A 170 2.31 -6.49 -0.50
CA LEU A 170 1.91 -6.73 0.90
C LEU A 170 0.52 -6.15 1.18
N ALA A 171 0.24 -4.93 0.74
CA ALA A 171 -1.07 -4.31 0.89
C ALA A 171 -2.18 -5.14 0.21
N TYR A 172 -1.93 -5.64 -0.99
CA TYR A 172 -2.81 -6.56 -1.69
C TYR A 172 -3.06 -7.84 -0.89
N GLN A 173 -2.00 -8.53 -0.46
CA GLN A 173 -2.11 -9.79 0.27
C GLN A 173 -2.82 -9.63 1.62
N VAL A 174 -2.55 -8.56 2.35
CA VAL A 174 -3.24 -8.22 3.60
C VAL A 174 -4.72 -7.97 3.35
N ALA A 175 -5.05 -7.18 2.33
CA ALA A 175 -6.43 -6.87 1.98
C ALA A 175 -7.22 -8.13 1.62
N VAL A 176 -6.67 -9.02 0.81
CA VAL A 176 -7.31 -10.29 0.43
C VAL A 176 -7.45 -11.21 1.65
N SER A 177 -6.39 -11.37 2.45
CA SER A 177 -6.39 -12.27 3.61
C SER A 177 -7.39 -11.86 4.69
N LEU A 178 -7.65 -10.57 4.84
CA LEU A 178 -8.60 -10.02 5.82
C LEU A 178 -9.98 -9.75 5.22
N LYS A 179 -10.17 -10.04 3.94
CA LYS A 179 -11.41 -9.73 3.20
C LYS A 179 -11.77 -8.25 3.33
N ALA A 180 -10.82 -7.38 3.03
CA ALA A 180 -11.00 -5.95 3.14
C ALA A 180 -12.14 -5.45 2.26
N ASP A 181 -12.90 -4.49 2.78
CA ASP A 181 -13.94 -3.79 2.03
C ASP A 181 -13.32 -2.81 1.03
N LYS A 182 -12.23 -2.15 1.45
CA LYS A 182 -11.51 -1.18 0.62
C LYS A 182 -10.00 -1.32 0.77
N LEU A 183 -9.29 -1.17 -0.34
CA LEU A 183 -7.85 -1.06 -0.42
C LEU A 183 -7.48 0.28 -1.06
N PHE A 184 -6.70 1.09 -0.35
CA PHE A 184 -6.19 2.37 -0.86
C PHE A 184 -4.70 2.28 -1.14
N TYR A 185 -4.33 2.70 -2.34
CA TYR A 185 -2.96 3.03 -2.69
C TYR A 185 -2.82 4.55 -2.76
N MET A 186 -2.29 5.16 -1.69
CA MET A 186 -2.00 6.58 -1.65
C MET A 186 -0.60 6.82 -2.19
N LEU A 187 -0.53 7.41 -3.38
CA LEU A 187 0.70 7.63 -4.13
C LEU A 187 1.05 9.12 -4.23
N ASP A 188 2.32 9.42 -4.41
CA ASP A 188 2.79 10.78 -4.72
C ASP A 188 2.66 11.09 -6.23
N ILE A 189 1.43 11.06 -6.73
CA ILE A 189 1.06 11.35 -8.12
C ILE A 189 -0.06 12.38 -8.16
N SER A 190 -0.25 13.03 -9.32
CA SER A 190 -1.40 13.93 -9.52
C SER A 190 -2.69 13.16 -9.78
N SER A 191 -2.69 12.27 -10.76
CA SER A 191 -3.82 11.42 -11.17
C SER A 191 -3.36 10.42 -12.23
N ILE A 192 -4.22 9.46 -12.58
CA ILE A 192 -4.05 8.64 -13.79
C ILE A 192 -4.81 9.35 -14.91
N ASN A 193 -4.09 9.86 -15.90
CA ASN A 193 -4.61 10.80 -16.89
C ASN A 193 -4.31 10.33 -18.31
N SER A 194 -5.23 10.62 -19.23
CA SER A 194 -5.09 10.31 -20.66
C SER A 194 -3.98 11.07 -21.38
N ALA A 195 -3.39 12.10 -20.74
CA ALA A 195 -2.19 12.75 -21.26
C ALA A 195 -0.93 11.90 -21.10
N ASP A 196 -0.91 11.03 -20.09
CA ASP A 196 0.26 10.20 -19.73
C ASP A 196 0.12 8.75 -20.21
N TYR A 197 -1.11 8.29 -20.44
CA TYR A 197 -1.42 6.90 -20.78
C TYR A 197 -2.34 6.79 -21.99
N SER A 198 -2.20 5.69 -22.73
CA SER A 198 -3.15 5.32 -23.78
C SER A 198 -4.46 4.84 -23.13
N VAL A 199 -5.57 5.49 -23.45
CA VAL A 199 -6.88 5.21 -22.89
C VAL A 199 -7.86 4.90 -24.04
N PRO A 200 -8.66 3.81 -23.97
CA PRO A 200 -9.70 3.54 -24.94
C PRO A 200 -10.74 4.67 -25.02
N GLU A 201 -11.26 4.93 -26.23
CA GLU A 201 -12.21 6.03 -26.46
C GLU A 201 -13.53 5.91 -25.68
N ASN A 202 -13.91 4.67 -25.32
CA ASN A 202 -15.14 4.37 -24.59
C ASN A 202 -15.02 4.52 -23.06
N PHE A 203 -13.83 4.81 -22.54
CA PHE A 203 -13.63 4.98 -21.10
C PHE A 203 -14.19 6.32 -20.62
N ALA A 204 -14.81 6.29 -19.44
CA ALA A 204 -15.20 7.51 -18.76
C ALA A 204 -13.95 8.33 -18.37
N GLN A 205 -13.97 9.60 -18.74
CA GLN A 205 -12.91 10.55 -18.40
C GLN A 205 -13.55 11.84 -17.90
N THR A 206 -12.82 12.53 -17.01
CA THR A 206 -13.19 13.89 -16.62
C THR A 206 -12.85 14.88 -17.74
N GLU A 207 -13.28 16.12 -17.61
CA GLU A 207 -12.91 17.21 -18.55
C GLU A 207 -11.38 17.44 -18.60
N SER A 208 -10.68 17.13 -17.51
CA SER A 208 -9.22 17.21 -17.42
C SER A 208 -8.49 15.97 -17.95
N GLY A 209 -9.22 14.93 -18.38
CA GLY A 209 -8.65 13.67 -18.88
C GLY A 209 -8.32 12.64 -17.82
N ASP A 210 -8.72 12.85 -16.56
CA ASP A 210 -8.52 11.88 -15.49
C ASP A 210 -9.46 10.69 -15.66
N ILE A 211 -9.00 9.49 -15.32
CA ILE A 211 -9.80 8.27 -15.34
C ILE A 211 -10.36 8.05 -13.92
N PRO A 212 -11.68 8.29 -13.70
CA PRO A 212 -12.25 8.24 -12.36
C PRO A 212 -12.46 6.81 -11.85
N ALA A 213 -12.74 5.86 -12.74
CA ALA A 213 -12.96 4.46 -12.37
C ALA A 213 -12.78 3.54 -13.59
N MET A 214 -12.42 2.30 -13.31
CA MET A 214 -12.36 1.21 -14.28
C MET A 214 -12.89 -0.07 -13.62
N ASN A 215 -13.66 -0.86 -14.33
CA ASN A 215 -13.97 -2.22 -13.94
C ASN A 215 -12.79 -3.16 -14.29
N LEU A 216 -12.90 -4.46 -13.99
CA LEU A 216 -11.80 -5.42 -14.20
C LEU A 216 -11.43 -5.57 -15.69
N GLU A 217 -12.42 -5.60 -16.58
CA GLU A 217 -12.21 -5.75 -18.03
C GLU A 217 -11.55 -4.49 -18.61
N GLU A 218 -12.05 -3.33 -18.25
CA GLU A 218 -11.47 -2.03 -18.61
C GLU A 218 -10.03 -1.91 -18.09
N THR A 219 -9.76 -2.37 -16.87
CA THR A 219 -8.41 -2.34 -16.32
C THR A 219 -7.46 -3.26 -17.10
N ASP A 220 -7.91 -4.45 -17.51
CA ASP A 220 -7.13 -5.36 -18.35
C ASP A 220 -6.84 -4.74 -19.73
N GLU A 221 -7.81 -4.06 -20.34
CA GLU A 221 -7.64 -3.36 -21.61
C GLU A 221 -6.65 -2.20 -21.47
N PHE A 222 -6.80 -1.37 -20.44
CA PHE A 222 -5.88 -0.26 -20.12
C PHE A 222 -4.45 -0.76 -19.94
N LEU A 223 -4.24 -1.82 -19.15
CA LEU A 223 -2.93 -2.42 -18.92
C LEU A 223 -2.31 -2.99 -20.20
N SER A 224 -3.13 -3.58 -21.07
CA SER A 224 -2.67 -4.13 -22.35
C SER A 224 -2.19 -3.03 -23.30
N LEU A 225 -2.91 -1.92 -23.39
CA LEU A 225 -2.53 -0.77 -24.21
C LEU A 225 -1.24 -0.09 -23.74
N ASN A 226 -0.94 -0.17 -22.45
CA ASN A 226 0.22 0.44 -21.84
C ASN A 226 1.32 -0.57 -21.46
N ALA A 227 1.29 -1.79 -22.01
CA ALA A 227 2.16 -2.90 -21.62
C ALA A 227 3.67 -2.61 -21.75
N ASN A 228 4.06 -1.73 -22.65
CA ASN A 228 5.46 -1.39 -22.93
C ASN A 228 5.98 -0.20 -22.09
N ALA A 229 5.14 0.42 -21.28
CA ALA A 229 5.56 1.48 -20.38
C ALA A 229 6.08 0.86 -19.05
N PRO A 230 7.39 0.94 -18.76
CA PRO A 230 7.95 0.47 -17.50
C PRO A 230 7.60 1.47 -16.39
N ASP A 231 6.36 1.45 -15.93
CA ASP A 231 5.85 2.44 -14.98
C ASP A 231 5.47 1.76 -13.66
N GLU A 232 5.95 2.35 -12.56
CA GLU A 232 5.62 1.93 -11.21
C GLU A 232 4.10 2.01 -10.94
N ILE A 233 3.44 3.03 -11.51
CA ILE A 233 1.99 3.23 -11.36
C ILE A 233 1.21 2.09 -12.02
N LEU A 234 1.62 1.65 -13.20
CA LEU A 234 0.98 0.50 -13.87
C LEU A 234 1.12 -0.79 -13.08
N SER A 235 2.23 -0.96 -12.35
CA SER A 235 2.40 -2.07 -11.41
C SER A 235 1.38 -2.00 -10.27
N VAL A 236 1.12 -0.81 -9.73
CA VAL A 236 0.08 -0.60 -8.72
C VAL A 236 -1.31 -0.86 -9.28
N VAL A 237 -1.62 -0.37 -10.47
CA VAL A 237 -2.91 -0.64 -11.16
C VAL A 237 -3.13 -2.13 -11.34
N ARG A 238 -2.12 -2.87 -11.79
CA ARG A 238 -2.18 -4.32 -11.95
C ARG A 238 -2.43 -5.03 -10.62
N THR A 239 -1.78 -4.59 -9.56
CA THR A 239 -1.94 -5.16 -8.22
C THR A 239 -3.33 -4.84 -7.64
N ALA A 240 -3.83 -3.63 -7.82
CA ALA A 240 -5.19 -3.22 -7.43
C ALA A 240 -6.25 -4.06 -8.18
N ARG A 241 -6.06 -4.28 -9.46
CA ARG A 241 -6.91 -5.16 -10.27
C ARG A 241 -6.93 -6.58 -9.71
N SER A 242 -5.77 -7.14 -9.36
CA SER A 242 -5.67 -8.48 -8.77
C SER A 242 -6.38 -8.54 -7.42
N ALA A 243 -6.26 -7.52 -6.59
CA ALA A 243 -6.94 -7.45 -5.29
C ALA A 243 -8.48 -7.54 -5.47
N CYS A 244 -9.04 -6.80 -6.41
CA CYS A 244 -10.48 -6.83 -6.70
C CYS A 244 -10.91 -8.18 -7.29
N ALA A 245 -10.10 -8.79 -8.16
CA ALA A 245 -10.37 -10.14 -8.69
C ALA A 245 -10.38 -11.21 -7.59
N ASP A 246 -9.57 -11.03 -6.56
CA ASP A 246 -9.43 -11.96 -5.42
C ASP A 246 -10.35 -11.62 -4.24
N GLY A 247 -11.31 -10.71 -4.41
CA GLY A 247 -12.42 -10.51 -3.49
C GLY A 247 -12.41 -9.22 -2.67
N VAL A 248 -11.46 -8.32 -2.85
CA VAL A 248 -11.54 -6.96 -2.31
C VAL A 248 -12.66 -6.21 -3.04
N THR A 249 -13.59 -5.62 -2.31
CA THR A 249 -14.77 -5.00 -2.92
C THR A 249 -14.40 -3.84 -3.83
N ARG A 250 -13.50 -2.96 -3.39
CA ARG A 250 -12.98 -1.83 -4.16
C ARG A 250 -11.51 -1.56 -3.84
N ALA A 251 -10.74 -1.21 -4.87
CA ALA A 251 -9.40 -0.67 -4.74
C ALA A 251 -9.37 0.75 -5.31
N HIS A 252 -8.74 1.65 -4.56
CA HIS A 252 -8.63 3.06 -4.90
C HIS A 252 -7.16 3.43 -5.05
N ILE A 253 -6.82 4.08 -6.16
CA ILE A 253 -5.51 4.72 -6.34
C ILE A 253 -5.75 6.21 -6.18
N VAL A 254 -5.23 6.78 -5.09
CA VAL A 254 -5.51 8.15 -4.71
C VAL A 254 -4.22 8.97 -4.63
N THR A 255 -4.35 10.26 -4.87
CA THR A 255 -3.24 11.20 -4.79
C THR A 255 -2.96 11.61 -3.35
N GLY A 256 -1.71 11.43 -2.89
CA GLY A 256 -1.24 12.01 -1.63
C GLY A 256 -1.02 13.52 -1.67
N ARG A 257 -1.17 14.14 -2.85
CA ARG A 257 -1.01 15.59 -3.06
C ARG A 257 -2.30 16.39 -2.81
N LEU A 258 -3.39 15.71 -2.46
CA LEU A 258 -4.68 16.33 -2.20
C LEU A 258 -5.12 16.10 -0.75
N ASP A 259 -5.46 17.18 -0.06
CA ASP A 259 -5.98 17.11 1.30
C ASP A 259 -7.40 16.55 1.34
N GLY A 260 -7.73 15.78 2.38
CA GLY A 260 -9.07 15.20 2.57
C GLY A 260 -9.45 14.10 1.57
N VAL A 261 -8.52 13.57 0.79
CA VAL A 261 -8.80 12.57 -0.24
C VAL A 261 -9.38 11.27 0.34
N LEU A 262 -8.90 10.80 1.48
CA LEU A 262 -9.38 9.55 2.10
C LEU A 262 -10.85 9.63 2.55
N PRO A 263 -11.27 10.63 3.35
CA PRO A 263 -12.67 10.77 3.70
C PRO A 263 -13.56 10.98 2.47
N CYS A 264 -13.10 11.75 1.50
CA CYS A 264 -13.83 11.99 0.26
C CYS A 264 -14.14 10.68 -0.46
N GLU A 265 -13.13 9.82 -0.67
CA GLU A 265 -13.29 8.54 -1.36
C GLU A 265 -14.08 7.51 -0.54
N ILE A 266 -13.94 7.51 0.78
CA ILE A 266 -14.67 6.57 1.65
C ILE A 266 -16.14 6.91 1.75
N PHE A 267 -16.47 8.20 1.87
CA PHE A 267 -17.84 8.66 2.10
C PHE A 267 -18.58 9.12 0.83
N SER A 268 -17.95 9.13 -0.33
CA SER A 268 -18.65 9.40 -1.58
C SER A 268 -19.38 8.16 -2.09
N ASP A 269 -20.53 8.36 -2.72
CA ASP A 269 -21.27 7.27 -3.40
C ASP A 269 -20.55 6.77 -4.66
N LEU A 270 -19.54 7.50 -5.09
CA LEU A 270 -18.67 7.20 -6.24
C LEU A 270 -17.42 6.40 -5.84
N GLY A 271 -17.13 6.30 -4.55
CA GLY A 271 -15.98 5.59 -4.01
C GLY A 271 -16.27 4.13 -3.67
#